data_adcf5cd7178d95dc0e89fc943a9ed532
#
_entry.id   adcf5cd7178d95dc0e89fc943a9ed532
#
_cell.length_a   1.000
_cell.length_b   1.000
_cell.length_c   1.000
_cell.angle_alpha   90.00
_cell.angle_beta   90.00
_cell.angle_gamma   90.00
#
_symmetry.space_group_name_H-M   'P 1'
#
loop_
_entity.id
_entity.type
_entity.pdbx_description
1 polymer ?
#
loop_
_entity_poly.entity_id
_entity_poly.type
_entity_poly.pdbx_seq_one_letter_code
_entity_poly.pdbx_strand_id
1 'polypeptide(L)'
;MKPSSVLEVGQTYSKKDLATLINKPRLLNVREGVSSCNNSNSYLLFVDLEKEDKEKRFHFDDFFEEDFFHWDSQTTQHIKSPKIQAVVNGLVETYLFVREKQKEKNKTLPFVYCGRVKYVSHEKGTSKPVHILFQNIDYDDFTDNANLVNVYRWKPSDAGMTTKSRINRTGSISDERKRKYKKPEQTERKGLVTSRVGQGYYRQQVINKWKGKCPLSGIDVLPILISSHIVPWSESNDEERLDVDNGILPSLYDSLLAISAPL
;
A
#
# COMPACT_ATOMS: atom_id res chain seq x y z
N MET A 1 18.30 7.52 11.58
CA MET A 1 17.50 6.29 11.74
C MET A 1 16.39 6.34 10.71
N LYS A 2 16.15 5.24 9.98
CA LYS A 2 15.01 5.17 9.05
C LYS A 2 13.71 4.97 9.84
N PRO A 3 12.59 5.61 9.48
CA PRO A 3 11.31 5.40 10.16
C PRO A 3 10.88 3.92 10.21
N SER A 4 11.13 3.15 9.14
CA SER A 4 10.79 1.72 9.05
C SER A 4 11.44 0.83 10.13
N SER A 5 12.51 1.27 10.77
CA SER A 5 13.18 0.46 11.80
C SER A 5 12.56 0.58 13.20
N VAL A 6 11.62 1.53 13.38
CA VAL A 6 11.02 1.85 14.69
C VAL A 6 9.49 1.93 14.64
N LEU A 7 8.89 1.81 13.46
CA LEU A 7 7.45 1.85 13.25
C LEU A 7 6.90 0.46 12.98
N GLU A 8 5.78 0.15 13.59
CA GLU A 8 5.07 -1.11 13.43
C GLU A 8 3.71 -0.86 12.78
N VAL A 9 3.42 -1.57 11.69
CA VAL A 9 2.18 -1.43 10.93
C VAL A 9 0.98 -1.82 11.79
N GLY A 10 -0.07 -1.01 11.76
CA GLY A 10 -1.26 -1.19 12.58
C GLY A 10 -1.21 -0.54 13.97
N GLN A 11 -0.03 -0.11 14.42
CA GLN A 11 0.11 0.63 15.67
C GLN A 11 -0.31 2.10 15.50
N THR A 12 -0.76 2.69 16.60
CA THR A 12 -1.18 4.08 16.63
C THR A 12 -0.10 4.98 17.21
N TYR A 13 0.10 6.12 16.55
CA TYR A 13 1.12 7.09 16.95
C TYR A 13 0.55 8.51 16.96
N SER A 14 0.76 9.23 18.05
CA SER A 14 0.58 10.68 18.04
C SER A 14 1.78 11.36 17.35
N LYS A 15 1.63 12.61 16.93
CA LYS A 15 2.79 13.38 16.41
C LYS A 15 3.88 13.57 17.48
N LYS A 16 3.51 13.52 18.77
CA LYS A 16 4.45 13.58 19.90
C LYS A 16 5.29 12.31 19.96
N ASP A 17 4.65 11.14 19.87
CA ASP A 17 5.34 9.85 19.89
C ASP A 17 6.31 9.76 18.71
N LEU A 18 5.83 10.11 17.52
CA LEU A 18 6.66 10.14 16.31
C LEU A 18 7.83 11.11 16.43
N ALA A 19 7.62 12.31 16.98
CA ALA A 19 8.70 13.28 17.17
C ALA A 19 9.83 12.72 18.03
N THR A 20 9.49 11.92 19.04
CA THR A 20 10.46 11.24 19.92
C THR A 20 11.12 10.06 19.20
N LEU A 21 10.33 9.16 18.62
CA LEU A 21 10.80 7.92 17.99
C LEU A 21 11.77 8.18 16.84
N ILE A 22 11.47 9.16 15.99
CA ILE A 22 12.31 9.48 14.81
C ILE A 22 13.24 10.66 15.04
N ASN A 23 13.36 11.14 16.29
CA ASN A 23 14.16 12.29 16.69
C ASN A 23 13.92 13.55 15.82
N LYS A 24 12.63 13.93 15.72
CA LYS A 24 12.20 15.09 14.91
C LYS A 24 11.26 16.01 15.70
N PRO A 25 11.77 16.85 16.64
CA PRO A 25 10.94 17.73 17.47
C PRO A 25 10.04 18.68 16.68
N ARG A 26 10.49 19.14 15.49
CA ARG A 26 9.73 20.04 14.62
C ARG A 26 8.41 19.42 14.12
N LEU A 27 8.23 18.09 14.22
CA LEU A 27 6.99 17.41 13.83
C LEU A 27 5.76 17.88 14.63
N LEU A 28 5.98 18.33 15.87
CA LEU A 28 4.90 18.88 16.74
C LEU A 28 4.23 20.12 16.12
N ASN A 29 4.98 20.91 15.38
CA ASN A 29 4.50 22.16 14.77
C ASN A 29 4.05 22.00 13.31
N VAL A 30 4.14 20.78 12.76
CA VAL A 30 3.75 20.52 11.36
C VAL A 30 2.22 20.48 11.26
N ARG A 31 1.67 21.46 10.55
CA ARG A 31 0.24 21.53 10.19
C ARG A 31 -0.05 20.85 8.84
N GLU A 32 0.97 20.65 8.03
CA GLU A 32 0.87 20.05 6.70
C GLU A 32 0.62 18.54 6.77
N GLY A 33 -0.05 18.00 5.76
CA GLY A 33 -0.24 16.57 5.61
C GLY A 33 1.05 15.80 5.25
N VAL A 34 2.07 16.49 4.68
CA VAL A 34 3.35 15.88 4.28
C VAL A 34 4.51 16.49 5.04
N SER A 35 5.25 15.67 5.77
CA SER A 35 6.43 16.09 6.52
C SER A 35 7.67 15.31 6.05
N SER A 36 8.74 16.03 5.64
CA SER A 36 10.01 15.39 5.30
C SER A 36 10.79 14.99 6.55
N CYS A 37 11.50 13.85 6.52
CA CYS A 37 12.46 13.48 7.55
C CYS A 37 13.86 13.97 7.14
N ASN A 38 14.46 14.86 7.95
CA ASN A 38 15.70 15.56 7.58
C ASN A 38 16.92 14.65 7.41
N ASN A 39 16.94 13.48 8.07
CA ASN A 39 18.08 12.55 8.08
C ASN A 39 17.84 11.30 7.22
N SER A 40 16.76 11.24 6.48
CA SER A 40 16.44 10.14 5.55
C SER A 40 15.66 10.71 4.37
N ASN A 41 15.85 10.13 3.18
CA ASN A 41 15.03 10.45 2.02
C ASN A 41 13.62 9.88 2.21
N SER A 42 12.88 10.44 3.19
CA SER A 42 11.59 9.91 3.61
C SER A 42 10.58 11.02 3.86
N TYR A 43 9.33 10.75 3.49
CA TYR A 43 8.18 11.57 3.82
C TYR A 43 7.20 10.82 4.72
N LEU A 44 6.65 11.54 5.70
CA LEU A 44 5.53 11.09 6.51
C LEU A 44 4.27 11.77 5.96
N LEU A 45 3.32 10.97 5.52
CA LEU A 45 2.05 11.41 4.97
C LEU A 45 0.96 11.22 6.03
N PHE A 46 0.40 12.33 6.53
CA PHE A 46 -0.65 12.35 7.54
C PHE A 46 -2.00 12.66 6.90
N VAL A 47 -2.96 11.77 7.05
CA VAL A 47 -4.28 11.88 6.44
C VAL A 47 -5.39 11.73 7.47
N ASP A 48 -6.30 12.70 7.49
CA ASP A 48 -7.59 12.61 8.15
C ASP A 48 -8.62 12.19 7.09
N LEU A 49 -9.31 11.07 7.30
CA LEU A 49 -10.30 10.55 6.35
C LEU A 49 -11.58 11.40 6.40
N GLU A 50 -12.10 11.64 7.59
CA GLU A 50 -13.25 12.48 7.83
C GLU A 50 -12.84 13.96 7.88
N LYS A 51 -13.50 14.81 7.11
CA LYS A 51 -13.15 16.24 6.97
C LYS A 51 -14.36 17.15 7.20
N GLU A 52 -15.42 16.65 7.83
CA GLU A 52 -16.66 17.39 8.05
C GLU A 52 -16.46 18.71 8.81
N ASP A 53 -15.51 18.74 9.74
CA ASP A 53 -15.16 19.94 10.53
C ASP A 53 -14.31 20.96 9.73
N LYS A 54 -13.96 20.68 8.47
CA LYS A 54 -13.12 21.55 7.64
C LYS A 54 -13.97 22.31 6.63
N GLU A 55 -13.44 23.45 6.16
CA GLU A 55 -14.07 24.18 5.07
C GLU A 55 -14.22 23.27 3.84
N LYS A 56 -15.34 23.38 3.10
CA LYS A 56 -15.68 22.52 1.94
C LYS A 56 -14.53 22.40 0.90
N ARG A 57 -13.68 23.42 0.76
CA ARG A 57 -12.52 23.38 -0.12
C ARG A 57 -11.42 22.37 0.27
N PHE A 58 -11.48 21.82 1.48
CA PHE A 58 -10.56 20.81 2.01
C PHE A 58 -11.21 19.43 2.13
N HIS A 59 -12.44 19.27 1.63
CA HIS A 59 -13.12 17.99 1.59
C HIS A 59 -12.59 17.18 0.40
N PHE A 60 -11.51 16.46 0.62
CA PHE A 60 -10.94 15.52 -0.33
C PHE A 60 -11.28 14.10 0.10
N ASP A 61 -11.56 13.25 -0.86
CA ASP A 61 -11.93 11.87 -0.61
C ASP A 61 -10.68 11.00 -0.60
N ASP A 62 -9.97 11.03 0.52
CA ASP A 62 -8.86 10.11 0.77
C ASP A 62 -9.42 8.80 1.35
N PHE A 63 -9.12 7.66 0.74
CA PHE A 63 -9.60 6.36 1.20
C PHE A 63 -8.80 5.21 0.62
N PHE A 64 -8.90 4.03 1.25
CA PHE A 64 -8.39 2.80 0.70
C PHE A 64 -9.39 2.15 -0.25
N GLU A 65 -8.89 1.60 -1.35
CA GLU A 65 -9.57 0.63 -2.19
C GLU A 65 -8.65 -0.57 -2.35
N GLU A 66 -8.83 -1.58 -1.50
CA GLU A 66 -7.89 -2.67 -1.29
C GLU A 66 -6.48 -2.15 -0.97
N ASP A 67 -5.46 -2.60 -1.67
CA ASP A 67 -4.07 -2.16 -1.49
C ASP A 67 -3.75 -0.79 -2.12
N PHE A 68 -4.74 -0.13 -2.73
CA PHE A 68 -4.58 1.22 -3.26
C PHE A 68 -5.11 2.27 -2.30
N PHE A 69 -4.38 3.36 -2.18
CA PHE A 69 -4.77 4.52 -1.39
C PHE A 69 -4.92 5.76 -2.27
N HIS A 70 -6.13 6.29 -2.30
CA HIS A 70 -6.45 7.56 -2.95
C HIS A 70 -6.02 8.71 -2.05
N TRP A 71 -5.30 9.66 -2.60
CA TRP A 71 -4.84 10.82 -1.86
C TRP A 71 -4.88 12.08 -2.70
N ASP A 72 -5.44 13.13 -2.14
CA ASP A 72 -5.37 14.47 -2.71
C ASP A 72 -4.27 15.28 -2.02
N SER A 73 -3.38 15.88 -2.81
CA SER A 73 -2.31 16.74 -2.30
C SER A 73 -2.88 18.00 -1.65
N GLN A 74 -2.02 18.81 -1.06
CA GLN A 74 -2.43 20.12 -0.55
C GLN A 74 -2.92 21.03 -1.68
N THR A 75 -3.87 21.91 -1.37
CA THR A 75 -4.48 22.86 -2.32
C THR A 75 -3.51 23.84 -2.98
N THR A 76 -2.29 23.93 -2.49
CA THR A 76 -1.21 24.76 -3.05
C THR A 76 -0.27 23.97 -3.96
N GLN A 77 -0.38 22.63 -3.96
CA GLN A 77 0.52 21.75 -4.69
C GLN A 77 -0.02 21.38 -6.06
N HIS A 78 0.87 21.25 -7.01
CA HIS A 78 0.61 20.76 -8.36
C HIS A 78 1.65 19.69 -8.71
N ILE A 79 1.44 18.96 -9.80
CA ILE A 79 2.30 17.83 -10.19
C ILE A 79 3.80 18.19 -10.24
N LYS A 80 4.14 19.42 -10.65
CA LYS A 80 5.53 19.91 -10.71
C LYS A 80 6.07 20.44 -9.37
N SER A 81 5.28 20.41 -8.28
CA SER A 81 5.77 20.83 -6.96
C SER A 81 6.90 19.91 -6.48
N PRO A 82 8.00 20.43 -5.91
CA PRO A 82 9.18 19.62 -5.56
C PRO A 82 8.88 18.40 -4.69
N LYS A 83 8.00 18.54 -3.67
CA LYS A 83 7.59 17.44 -2.81
C LYS A 83 6.84 16.36 -3.60
N ILE A 84 5.95 16.75 -4.53
CA ILE A 84 5.20 15.81 -5.37
C ILE A 84 6.14 15.12 -6.35
N GLN A 85 7.04 15.86 -7.00
CA GLN A 85 8.03 15.29 -7.90
C GLN A 85 8.95 14.29 -7.20
N ALA A 86 9.36 14.54 -5.96
CA ALA A 86 10.16 13.61 -5.19
C ALA A 86 9.42 12.26 -4.98
N VAL A 87 8.11 12.30 -4.72
CA VAL A 87 7.25 11.11 -4.58
C VAL A 87 7.07 10.40 -5.93
N VAL A 88 6.70 11.14 -6.97
CA VAL A 88 6.45 10.60 -8.33
C VAL A 88 7.68 9.90 -8.91
N ASN A 89 8.85 10.48 -8.71
CA ASN A 89 10.12 9.94 -9.20
C ASN A 89 10.74 8.88 -8.28
N GLY A 90 10.08 8.53 -7.18
CA GLY A 90 10.58 7.52 -6.24
C GLY A 90 11.86 7.91 -5.51
N LEU A 91 12.13 9.22 -5.38
CA LEU A 91 13.33 9.75 -4.70
C LEU A 91 13.24 9.67 -3.19
N VAL A 92 12.03 9.41 -2.66
CA VAL A 92 11.74 9.36 -1.23
C VAL A 92 10.88 8.13 -0.90
N GLU A 93 11.14 7.52 0.25
CA GLU A 93 10.22 6.54 0.85
C GLU A 93 9.06 7.30 1.50
N THR A 94 7.82 6.89 1.25
CA THR A 94 6.64 7.54 1.81
C THR A 94 5.94 6.62 2.81
N TYR A 95 5.75 7.10 4.03
CA TYR A 95 5.15 6.40 5.16
C TYR A 95 3.76 6.96 5.42
N LEU A 96 2.73 6.11 5.37
CA LEU A 96 1.33 6.52 5.45
C LEU A 96 0.80 6.39 6.88
N PHE A 97 0.29 7.50 7.39
CA PHE A 97 -0.36 7.62 8.68
C PHE A 97 -1.78 8.13 8.48
N VAL A 98 -2.75 7.33 8.88
CA VAL A 98 -4.17 7.62 8.65
C VAL A 98 -4.92 7.61 9.97
N ARG A 99 -5.88 8.49 10.12
CA ARG A 99 -6.90 8.42 11.18
C ARG A 99 -8.26 8.77 10.60
N GLU A 100 -9.31 8.23 11.18
CA GLU A 100 -10.67 8.51 10.75
C GLU A 100 -10.98 10.00 10.87
N LYS A 101 -10.87 10.57 12.06
CA LYS A 101 -11.13 11.98 12.36
C LYS A 101 -10.06 12.61 13.26
N GLN A 102 -9.98 13.93 13.23
CA GLN A 102 -8.94 14.64 13.99
C GLN A 102 -9.19 14.59 15.50
N LYS A 103 -10.43 14.74 15.92
CA LYS A 103 -10.79 14.81 17.36
C LYS A 103 -12.01 13.96 17.66
N GLU A 104 -12.05 13.44 18.86
CA GLU A 104 -13.22 12.84 19.47
C GLU A 104 -13.37 13.35 20.89
N LYS A 105 -14.56 13.87 21.26
CA LYS A 105 -14.84 14.45 22.60
C LYS A 105 -13.72 15.40 23.06
N ASN A 106 -13.31 16.33 22.19
CA ASN A 106 -12.21 17.30 22.39
C ASN A 106 -10.80 16.70 22.54
N LYS A 107 -10.64 15.39 22.39
CA LYS A 107 -9.33 14.72 22.46
C LYS A 107 -8.81 14.44 21.04
N THR A 108 -7.58 14.86 20.75
CA THR A 108 -6.93 14.55 19.45
C THR A 108 -6.63 13.08 19.35
N LEU A 109 -7.11 12.43 18.29
CA LEU A 109 -6.84 11.03 18.03
C LEU A 109 -5.45 10.82 17.43
N PRO A 110 -4.77 9.72 17.78
CA PRO A 110 -3.53 9.32 17.13
C PRO A 110 -3.78 8.86 15.68
N PHE A 111 -2.71 8.71 14.93
CA PHE A 111 -2.74 8.12 13.59
C PHE A 111 -2.39 6.64 13.64
N VAL A 112 -3.05 5.84 12.84
CA VAL A 112 -2.66 4.46 12.54
C VAL A 112 -1.54 4.50 11.49
N TYR A 113 -0.43 3.85 11.75
CA TYR A 113 0.59 3.65 10.74
C TYR A 113 0.17 2.51 9.80
N CYS A 114 -0.11 2.85 8.54
CA CYS A 114 -0.61 1.91 7.54
C CYS A 114 0.51 1.28 6.70
N GLY A 115 1.77 1.62 6.95
CA GLY A 115 2.87 1.10 6.18
C GLY A 115 3.42 2.09 5.15
N ARG A 116 4.27 1.56 4.25
CA ARG A 116 4.89 2.32 3.16
C ARG A 116 3.98 2.35 1.96
N VAL A 117 3.98 3.48 1.27
CA VAL A 117 3.22 3.62 0.02
C VAL A 117 4.14 4.03 -1.13
N LYS A 118 3.82 3.52 -2.31
CA LYS A 118 4.53 3.80 -3.56
C LYS A 118 3.59 4.48 -4.54
N TYR A 119 4.08 5.53 -5.20
CA TYR A 119 3.36 6.18 -6.28
C TYR A 119 3.05 5.19 -7.42
N VAL A 120 1.81 5.22 -7.89
CA VAL A 120 1.32 4.44 -9.03
C VAL A 120 1.00 5.36 -10.19
N SER A 121 0.08 6.28 -9.97
CA SER A 121 -0.39 7.21 -11.00
C SER A 121 -0.96 8.48 -10.38
N HIS A 122 -1.30 9.45 -11.21
CA HIS A 122 -2.08 10.61 -10.82
C HIS A 122 -3.12 10.91 -11.89
N GLU A 123 -4.22 11.53 -11.48
CA GLU A 123 -5.29 11.91 -12.39
C GLU A 123 -4.84 13.09 -13.25
N LYS A 124 -4.85 12.91 -14.59
CA LYS A 124 -4.49 13.96 -15.54
C LYS A 124 -5.49 15.11 -15.47
N GLY A 125 -4.98 16.31 -15.41
CA GLY A 125 -5.82 17.53 -15.34
C GLY A 125 -6.14 17.98 -13.91
N THR A 126 -5.84 17.19 -12.88
CA THR A 126 -5.95 17.64 -11.48
C THR A 126 -4.77 18.53 -11.11
N SER A 127 -5.05 19.65 -10.46
CA SER A 127 -4.04 20.61 -10.00
C SER A 127 -4.60 21.43 -8.87
N LYS A 128 -3.88 21.50 -7.74
CA LYS A 128 -4.23 22.30 -6.58
C LYS A 128 -5.58 21.93 -5.93
N PRO A 129 -5.80 20.66 -5.59
CA PRO A 129 -4.82 19.59 -5.39
C PRO A 129 -4.57 18.70 -6.62
N VAL A 130 -3.52 17.90 -6.56
CA VAL A 130 -3.29 16.78 -7.46
C VAL A 130 -3.83 15.53 -6.81
N HIS A 131 -4.67 14.80 -7.52
CA HIS A 131 -5.11 13.48 -7.09
C HIS A 131 -4.05 12.42 -7.43
N ILE A 132 -3.53 11.73 -6.43
CA ILE A 132 -2.49 10.71 -6.55
C ILE A 132 -3.04 9.38 -6.07
N LEU A 133 -2.74 8.34 -6.82
CA LEU A 133 -2.97 6.96 -6.45
C LEU A 133 -1.67 6.36 -5.95
N PHE A 134 -1.67 5.87 -4.73
CA PHE A 134 -0.60 5.11 -4.13
C PHE A 134 -0.95 3.63 -4.08
N GLN A 135 0.06 2.77 -4.11
CA GLN A 135 -0.04 1.38 -3.68
C GLN A 135 0.57 1.27 -2.29
N ASN A 136 -0.16 0.72 -1.35
CA ASN A 136 0.37 0.35 -0.03
C ASN A 136 1.15 -0.96 -0.16
N ILE A 137 2.46 -0.90 0.10
CA ILE A 137 3.38 -2.02 -0.07
C ILE A 137 3.23 -3.03 1.08
N ASP A 138 2.86 -2.52 2.25
CA ASP A 138 2.75 -3.29 3.49
C ASP A 138 1.27 -3.65 3.79
N TYR A 139 0.37 -3.56 2.79
CA TYR A 139 -1.04 -3.90 2.91
C TYR A 139 -1.22 -5.40 3.15
N ASP A 140 -2.06 -5.73 4.12
CA ASP A 140 -2.44 -7.10 4.46
C ASP A 140 -3.96 -7.26 4.40
N ASP A 141 -4.44 -8.01 3.40
CA ASP A 141 -5.87 -8.32 3.19
C ASP A 141 -6.48 -9.13 4.34
N PHE A 142 -5.65 -9.84 5.09
CA PHE A 142 -6.07 -10.79 6.11
C PHE A 142 -5.79 -10.30 7.53
N THR A 143 -5.43 -9.02 7.65
CA THR A 143 -5.13 -8.45 8.97
C THR A 143 -6.34 -8.53 9.91
N ASP A 144 -6.12 -9.00 11.12
CA ASP A 144 -7.07 -8.94 12.24
C ASP A 144 -6.88 -7.69 13.11
N ASN A 145 -5.89 -6.86 12.78
CA ASN A 145 -5.64 -5.61 13.49
C ASN A 145 -6.80 -4.64 13.32
N ALA A 146 -7.56 -4.40 14.40
CA ALA A 146 -8.76 -3.59 14.39
C ALA A 146 -8.53 -2.15 13.86
N ASN A 147 -7.35 -1.56 14.11
CA ASN A 147 -7.03 -0.22 13.63
C ASN A 147 -6.92 -0.20 12.09
N LEU A 148 -6.22 -1.20 11.51
CA LEU A 148 -6.08 -1.32 10.06
C LEU A 148 -7.41 -1.64 9.40
N VAL A 149 -8.18 -2.59 9.96
CA VAL A 149 -9.50 -2.98 9.45
C VAL A 149 -10.43 -1.76 9.37
N ASN A 150 -10.45 -0.94 10.41
CA ASN A 150 -11.27 0.28 10.44
C ASN A 150 -10.86 1.27 9.34
N VAL A 151 -9.56 1.52 9.18
CA VAL A 151 -9.03 2.43 8.15
C VAL A 151 -9.26 1.89 6.74
N TYR A 152 -9.05 0.60 6.49
CA TYR A 152 -9.21 -0.01 5.16
C TYR A 152 -10.69 -0.08 4.72
N ARG A 153 -11.61 -0.28 5.67
CA ARG A 153 -13.06 -0.34 5.40
C ARG A 153 -13.72 1.03 5.31
N TRP A 154 -13.07 2.06 5.85
CA TRP A 154 -13.64 3.40 5.81
C TRP A 154 -13.88 3.86 4.35
N LYS A 155 -15.05 4.44 4.11
CA LYS A 155 -15.41 5.03 2.81
C LYS A 155 -16.02 6.40 3.04
N PRO A 156 -15.76 7.37 2.15
CA PRO A 156 -16.39 8.67 2.23
C PRO A 156 -17.90 8.54 2.12
N SER A 157 -18.64 9.35 2.92
CA SER A 157 -20.10 9.42 2.84
C SER A 157 -20.54 9.99 1.49
N ASP A 158 -21.71 9.55 0.99
CA ASP A 158 -22.24 9.97 -0.30
C ASP A 158 -22.51 11.48 -0.41
N ALA A 159 -22.61 12.18 0.73
CA ALA A 159 -23.01 13.58 0.82
C ALA A 159 -21.99 14.59 0.22
N GLY A 160 -20.74 14.21 -0.01
CA GLY A 160 -19.68 15.11 -0.47
C GLY A 160 -19.13 14.88 -1.89
N MET A 161 -19.32 13.71 -2.46
CA MET A 161 -18.75 13.33 -3.75
C MET A 161 -19.62 13.72 -4.94
N THR A 162 -19.08 14.43 -5.91
CA THR A 162 -19.72 14.52 -7.22
C THR A 162 -19.60 13.17 -7.93
N THR A 163 -20.71 12.71 -8.53
CA THR A 163 -20.79 11.42 -9.25
C THR A 163 -19.67 11.24 -10.29
N LYS A 164 -19.26 12.34 -10.94
CA LYS A 164 -18.15 12.33 -11.92
C LYS A 164 -16.79 12.02 -11.30
N SER A 165 -16.50 12.54 -10.10
CA SER A 165 -15.24 12.29 -9.40
C SER A 165 -15.10 10.82 -9.00
N ARG A 166 -16.19 10.18 -8.54
CA ARG A 166 -16.22 8.74 -8.21
C ARG A 166 -15.96 7.85 -9.42
N ILE A 167 -16.67 8.09 -10.52
CA ILE A 167 -16.56 7.26 -11.72
C ILE A 167 -15.14 7.30 -12.28
N ASN A 168 -14.52 8.47 -12.32
CA ASN A 168 -13.16 8.61 -12.83
C ASN A 168 -12.12 7.93 -11.92
N ARG A 169 -12.30 7.98 -10.59
CA ARG A 169 -11.40 7.34 -9.62
C ARG A 169 -11.50 5.83 -9.67
N THR A 170 -12.71 5.30 -9.65
CA THR A 170 -12.96 3.86 -9.76
C THR A 170 -12.45 3.30 -11.11
N GLY A 171 -12.62 4.05 -12.22
CA GLY A 171 -12.07 3.67 -13.52
C GLY A 171 -10.54 3.60 -13.51
N SER A 172 -9.87 4.56 -12.88
CA SER A 172 -8.42 4.58 -12.74
C SER A 172 -7.88 3.37 -11.98
N ILE A 173 -8.51 3.00 -10.87
CA ILE A 173 -8.15 1.81 -10.10
C ILE A 173 -8.40 0.53 -10.88
N SER A 174 -9.55 0.42 -11.54
CA SER A 174 -9.85 -0.75 -12.36
C SER A 174 -8.77 -0.99 -13.43
N ASP A 175 -8.26 0.08 -14.04
CA ASP A 175 -7.19 0.00 -15.04
C ASP A 175 -5.85 -0.39 -14.41
N GLU A 176 -5.51 0.14 -13.25
CA GLU A 176 -4.30 -0.26 -12.50
C GLU A 176 -4.38 -1.71 -12.02
N ARG A 177 -5.55 -2.15 -11.56
CA ARG A 177 -5.78 -3.57 -11.22
C ARG A 177 -5.61 -4.47 -12.44
N LYS A 178 -6.20 -4.10 -13.58
CA LYS A 178 -6.03 -4.85 -14.84
C LYS A 178 -4.55 -4.95 -15.23
N ARG A 179 -3.76 -3.87 -15.04
CA ARG A 179 -2.32 -3.90 -15.29
C ARG A 179 -1.57 -4.77 -14.30
N LYS A 180 -1.90 -4.69 -13.00
CA LYS A 180 -1.27 -5.48 -11.93
C LYS A 180 -1.51 -6.97 -12.10
N TYR A 181 -2.73 -7.36 -12.50
CA TYR A 181 -3.14 -8.76 -12.67
C TYR A 181 -3.12 -9.22 -14.15
N LYS A 182 -2.68 -8.37 -15.06
CA LYS A 182 -2.42 -8.79 -16.45
C LYS A 182 -1.14 -9.63 -16.47
N LYS A 183 -1.18 -10.76 -17.18
CA LYS A 183 0.01 -11.57 -17.44
C LYS A 183 1.10 -10.67 -18.06
N PRO A 184 2.25 -10.48 -17.42
CA PRO A 184 3.33 -9.69 -18.00
C PRO A 184 3.99 -10.43 -19.18
N GLU A 185 4.48 -9.69 -20.15
CA GLU A 185 5.22 -10.24 -21.29
C GLU A 185 6.64 -10.66 -20.88
N GLN A 186 7.20 -10.03 -19.84
CA GLN A 186 8.53 -10.34 -19.31
C GLN A 186 8.46 -10.45 -17.78
N THR A 187 9.10 -11.45 -17.23
CA THR A 187 9.11 -11.74 -15.80
C THR A 187 10.30 -11.11 -15.05
N GLU A 188 11.26 -10.56 -15.78
CA GLU A 188 12.41 -9.89 -15.21
C GLU A 188 12.59 -8.48 -15.78
N ARG A 189 12.97 -7.53 -14.93
CA ARG A 189 13.41 -6.20 -15.34
C ARG A 189 14.86 -6.00 -14.92
N LYS A 190 15.69 -5.59 -15.87
CA LYS A 190 17.08 -5.20 -15.59
C LYS A 190 17.09 -3.87 -14.84
N GLY A 191 17.78 -3.83 -13.72
CA GLY A 191 17.99 -2.67 -12.86
C GLY A 191 19.24 -2.86 -12.01
N LEU A 192 19.44 -2.04 -10.99
CA LEU A 192 20.51 -2.22 -9.99
C LEU A 192 20.38 -3.57 -9.25
N VAL A 193 19.17 -4.12 -9.19
CA VAL A 193 18.86 -5.46 -8.71
C VAL A 193 17.84 -6.06 -9.68
N THR A 194 18.05 -7.29 -10.12
CA THR A 194 17.07 -8.02 -10.94
C THR A 194 15.77 -8.17 -10.15
N SER A 195 14.70 -7.57 -10.64
CA SER A 195 13.38 -7.60 -10.00
C SER A 195 12.47 -8.60 -10.73
N ARG A 196 11.90 -9.52 -9.99
CA ARG A 196 10.90 -10.48 -10.50
C ARG A 196 9.57 -9.77 -10.73
N VAL A 197 9.04 -9.83 -11.94
CA VAL A 197 7.79 -9.21 -12.34
C VAL A 197 6.72 -10.28 -12.49
N GLY A 198 5.48 -9.97 -12.07
CA GLY A 198 4.34 -10.89 -12.19
C GLY A 198 4.14 -11.85 -11.03
N GLN A 199 4.91 -11.77 -9.95
CA GLN A 199 4.74 -12.65 -8.79
C GLN A 199 3.35 -12.52 -8.15
N GLY A 200 2.78 -11.31 -8.09
CA GLY A 200 1.42 -11.11 -7.59
C GLY A 200 0.36 -11.79 -8.47
N TYR A 201 0.50 -11.68 -9.79
CA TYR A 201 -0.35 -12.39 -10.74
C TYR A 201 -0.24 -13.90 -10.55
N TYR A 202 0.98 -14.45 -10.57
CA TYR A 202 1.23 -15.88 -10.40
C TYR A 202 0.67 -16.42 -9.09
N ARG A 203 0.94 -15.73 -7.96
CA ARG A 203 0.40 -16.14 -6.65
C ARG A 203 -1.12 -16.25 -6.67
N GLN A 204 -1.82 -15.27 -7.24
CA GLN A 204 -3.28 -15.31 -7.32
C GLN A 204 -3.79 -16.49 -8.15
N GLN A 205 -3.13 -16.78 -9.27
CA GLN A 205 -3.50 -17.92 -10.11
C GLN A 205 -3.26 -19.26 -9.39
N VAL A 206 -2.15 -19.40 -8.65
CA VAL A 206 -1.86 -20.60 -7.85
C VAL A 206 -2.86 -20.75 -6.70
N ILE A 207 -3.22 -19.67 -6.01
CA ILE A 207 -4.28 -19.72 -4.97
C ILE A 207 -5.62 -20.17 -5.58
N ASN A 208 -6.00 -19.63 -6.72
CA ASN A 208 -7.24 -20.00 -7.41
C ASN A 208 -7.25 -21.48 -7.83
N LYS A 209 -6.15 -21.97 -8.41
CA LYS A 209 -5.98 -23.37 -8.81
C LYS A 209 -6.18 -24.32 -7.63
N TRP A 210 -5.53 -24.04 -6.52
CA TRP A 210 -5.54 -24.87 -5.31
C TRP A 210 -6.70 -24.53 -4.36
N LYS A 211 -7.63 -23.64 -4.78
CA LYS A 211 -8.82 -23.23 -3.99
C LYS A 211 -8.45 -22.72 -2.58
N GLY A 212 -7.30 -22.05 -2.46
CA GLY A 212 -6.79 -21.55 -1.18
C GLY A 212 -6.38 -22.62 -0.18
N LYS A 213 -6.10 -23.86 -0.61
CA LYS A 213 -5.72 -24.98 0.26
C LYS A 213 -4.36 -25.55 -0.12
N CYS A 214 -3.60 -25.94 0.88
CA CYS A 214 -2.38 -26.71 0.68
C CYS A 214 -2.74 -28.10 0.10
N PRO A 215 -2.18 -28.51 -1.05
CA PRO A 215 -2.46 -29.81 -1.65
C PRO A 215 -1.88 -30.99 -0.84
N LEU A 216 -0.94 -30.76 0.06
CA LEU A 216 -0.28 -31.80 0.85
C LEU A 216 -0.99 -32.01 2.19
N SER A 217 -1.19 -30.94 2.96
CA SER A 217 -1.75 -31.00 4.31
C SER A 217 -3.23 -30.62 4.41
N GLY A 218 -3.82 -30.05 3.34
CA GLY A 218 -5.20 -29.57 3.36
C GLY A 218 -5.42 -28.27 4.15
N ILE A 219 -4.36 -27.67 4.70
CA ILE A 219 -4.44 -26.39 5.43
C ILE A 219 -4.94 -25.30 4.48
N ASP A 220 -5.92 -24.50 4.95
CA ASP A 220 -6.57 -23.42 4.20
C ASP A 220 -6.37 -22.02 4.82
N VAL A 221 -5.33 -21.86 5.61
CA VAL A 221 -4.94 -20.60 6.24
C VAL A 221 -4.02 -19.84 5.27
N LEU A 222 -4.58 -19.00 4.41
CA LEU A 222 -3.88 -18.30 3.32
C LEU A 222 -2.57 -17.58 3.71
N PRO A 223 -2.45 -16.92 4.89
CA PRO A 223 -1.20 -16.26 5.30
C PRO A 223 0.01 -17.20 5.41
N ILE A 224 -0.20 -18.47 5.70
CA ILE A 224 0.89 -19.46 5.82
C ILE A 224 1.08 -20.31 4.56
N LEU A 225 0.29 -20.08 3.51
CA LEU A 225 0.44 -20.74 2.23
C LEU A 225 1.42 -19.98 1.33
N ILE A 226 2.38 -20.68 0.77
CA ILE A 226 3.43 -20.12 -0.09
C ILE A 226 3.20 -20.61 -1.52
N SER A 227 3.11 -19.67 -2.48
CA SER A 227 3.11 -20.06 -3.89
C SER A 227 4.54 -20.34 -4.34
N SER A 228 4.82 -21.60 -4.62
CA SER A 228 6.13 -22.08 -5.04
C SER A 228 6.09 -22.62 -6.46
N HIS A 229 7.19 -22.49 -7.20
CA HIS A 229 7.37 -23.15 -8.48
C HIS A 229 7.84 -24.60 -8.29
N ILE A 230 7.29 -25.49 -9.10
CA ILE A 230 7.73 -26.91 -9.16
C ILE A 230 9.09 -26.97 -9.87
N VAL A 231 9.19 -26.37 -11.06
CA VAL A 231 10.46 -26.11 -11.72
C VAL A 231 11.00 -24.77 -11.21
N PRO A 232 12.22 -24.72 -10.66
CA PRO A 232 12.79 -23.51 -10.09
C PRO A 232 12.75 -22.30 -11.05
N TRP A 233 12.53 -21.11 -10.51
CA TRP A 233 12.50 -19.85 -11.28
C TRP A 233 13.74 -19.65 -12.17
N SER A 234 14.91 -20.05 -11.68
CA SER A 234 16.18 -19.94 -12.42
C SER A 234 16.28 -20.85 -13.64
N GLU A 235 15.50 -21.93 -13.66
CA GLU A 235 15.51 -22.94 -14.72
C GLU A 235 14.31 -22.77 -15.67
N SER A 236 13.38 -21.90 -15.33
CA SER A 236 12.14 -21.65 -16.07
C SER A 236 12.29 -20.47 -17.03
N ASN A 237 11.65 -20.54 -18.19
CA ASN A 237 11.46 -19.40 -19.10
C ASN A 237 10.30 -18.51 -18.65
N ASP A 238 10.03 -17.40 -19.36
CA ASP A 238 9.01 -16.43 -18.96
C ASP A 238 7.58 -16.97 -18.99
N GLU A 239 7.28 -17.94 -19.82
CA GLU A 239 5.96 -18.60 -19.86
C GLU A 239 5.81 -19.58 -18.69
N GLU A 240 6.81 -20.40 -18.44
CA GLU A 240 6.84 -21.38 -17.35
C GLU A 240 6.83 -20.71 -15.98
N ARG A 241 7.45 -19.53 -15.83
CA ARG A 241 7.44 -18.73 -14.59
C ARG A 241 6.07 -18.18 -14.23
N LEU A 242 5.17 -18.08 -15.19
CA LEU A 242 3.81 -17.60 -14.99
C LEU A 242 2.76 -18.70 -15.22
N ASP A 243 3.21 -19.89 -15.56
CA ASP A 243 2.33 -21.04 -15.73
C ASP A 243 1.86 -21.54 -14.35
N VAL A 244 0.56 -21.56 -14.17
CA VAL A 244 -0.07 -22.04 -12.94
C VAL A 244 0.13 -23.55 -12.75
N ASP A 245 0.38 -24.31 -13.85
CA ASP A 245 0.64 -25.74 -13.79
C ASP A 245 2.05 -26.04 -13.25
N ASN A 246 2.96 -25.09 -13.37
CA ASN A 246 4.24 -25.08 -12.67
C ASN A 246 4.14 -24.56 -11.23
N GLY A 247 2.90 -24.47 -10.67
CA GLY A 247 2.61 -23.89 -9.36
C GLY A 247 2.06 -24.85 -8.34
N ILE A 248 2.61 -24.83 -7.14
CA ILE A 248 2.09 -25.53 -5.96
C ILE A 248 1.89 -24.52 -4.82
N LEU A 249 0.92 -24.79 -3.93
CA LEU A 249 0.57 -23.94 -2.78
C LEU A 249 0.81 -24.67 -1.45
N PRO A 250 2.06 -25.03 -1.09
CA PRO A 250 2.36 -25.69 0.16
C PRO A 250 2.15 -24.75 1.36
N SER A 251 1.89 -25.32 2.52
CA SER A 251 2.01 -24.59 3.77
C SER A 251 3.49 -24.33 4.09
N LEU A 252 3.76 -23.36 4.96
CA LEU A 252 5.11 -23.07 5.45
C LEU A 252 5.77 -24.35 6.05
N TYR A 253 4.99 -25.15 6.76
CA TYR A 253 5.45 -26.41 7.35
C TYR A 253 5.86 -27.44 6.30
N ASP A 254 5.02 -27.62 5.27
CA ASP A 254 5.29 -28.59 4.20
C ASP A 254 6.49 -28.18 3.36
N SER A 255 6.67 -26.87 3.15
CA SER A 255 7.85 -26.33 2.45
C SER A 255 9.15 -26.59 3.20
N LEU A 256 9.14 -26.47 4.53
CA LEU A 256 10.32 -26.74 5.37
C LEU A 256 10.68 -28.23 5.40
N LEU A 257 9.66 -29.11 5.41
CA LEU A 257 9.88 -30.57 5.37
C LEU A 257 10.46 -31.03 4.03
N ALA A 258 10.03 -30.40 2.91
CA ALA A 258 10.56 -30.73 1.59
C ALA A 258 12.06 -30.36 1.44
N ILE A 259 12.52 -29.30 2.13
CA ILE A 259 13.94 -28.89 2.11
C ILE A 259 14.81 -29.79 3.00
N SER A 260 14.22 -30.44 4.00
CA SER A 260 14.94 -31.28 4.98
C SER A 260 14.96 -32.77 4.62
N ALA A 261 14.29 -33.20 3.54
CA ALA A 261 14.36 -34.60 3.09
C ALA A 261 15.70 -34.85 2.38
N PRO A 262 16.52 -35.82 2.84
CA PRO A 262 17.71 -36.23 2.11
C PRO A 262 17.30 -36.85 0.77
N LEU A 263 18.01 -36.48 -0.28
CA LEU A 263 17.95 -37.11 -1.61
C LEU A 263 18.36 -38.57 -1.52
#